data_70fa946c0aeab8d0c6ff10d8ee86f639
#
_entry.id   70fa946c0aeab8d0c6ff10d8ee86f639
#
_cell.length_a   1.000
_cell.length_b   1.000
_cell.length_c   1.000
_cell.angle_alpha   90.00
_cell.angle_beta   90.00
_cell.angle_gamma   90.00
#
_symmetry.space_group_name_H-M   'P 1'
#
loop_
_entity.id
_entity.type
_entity.pdbx_description
1 polymer ?
#
loop_
_entity_poly.entity_id
_entity_poly.type
_entity_poly.pdbx_seq_one_letter_code
_entity_poly.pdbx_strand_id
1 'polypeptide(L)'
;AEESWIQNEIDDIAIAMMEKFNKKEAWIFNTLQLYRNDRIAHLEMLLKLAKEKNFFVGLKLVRGAYHEQEIERAKEKGYDCPVHTAKENTDIDYNKALTLCIENIDFVSVCAGTHNEESSVLLIELLEKHSISKDDKRVYFSQLLGMSDHISYNAAKAGFNVVKYVPYGPVKDV
;
A
#
# COMPACT_ATOMS: atom_id res chain seq x y z
N ALA A 1 10.33 4.36 -1.49
CA ALA A 1 10.61 5.77 -1.80
C ALA A 1 9.29 6.54 -1.83
N GLU A 2 9.36 7.84 -1.67
CA GLU A 2 8.19 8.73 -1.72
C GLU A 2 8.15 9.51 -3.03
N GLU A 3 9.31 9.68 -3.67
CA GLU A 3 9.45 10.36 -4.94
C GLU A 3 9.35 9.40 -6.13
N SER A 4 8.64 9.82 -7.18
CA SER A 4 8.36 8.99 -8.36
C SER A 4 9.63 8.69 -9.17
N TRP A 5 10.59 9.59 -9.21
CA TRP A 5 11.77 9.48 -10.07
C TRP A 5 12.83 8.46 -9.64
N ILE A 6 12.74 7.93 -8.42
CA ILE A 6 13.58 6.83 -7.93
C ILE A 6 12.78 5.56 -7.65
N GLN A 7 11.45 5.60 -7.84
CA GLN A 7 10.57 4.51 -7.41
C GLN A 7 10.82 3.23 -8.21
N ASN A 8 11.15 3.34 -9.49
CA ASN A 8 11.35 2.15 -10.32
C ASN A 8 12.55 1.33 -9.85
N GLU A 9 13.65 1.98 -9.51
CA GLU A 9 14.86 1.34 -8.96
C GLU A 9 14.57 0.68 -7.59
N ILE A 10 13.74 1.34 -6.78
CA ILE A 10 13.31 0.77 -5.49
C ILE A 10 12.39 -0.43 -5.71
N ASP A 11 11.47 -0.37 -6.67
CA ASP A 11 10.59 -1.48 -7.02
C ASP A 11 11.42 -2.70 -7.48
N ASP A 12 12.42 -2.52 -8.34
CA ASP A 12 13.28 -3.59 -8.81
C ASP A 12 14.06 -4.25 -7.68
N ILE A 13 14.64 -3.45 -6.77
CA ILE A 13 15.34 -3.96 -5.58
C ILE A 13 14.35 -4.70 -4.67
N ALA A 14 13.18 -4.14 -4.40
CA ALA A 14 12.19 -4.75 -3.54
C ALA A 14 11.69 -6.08 -4.12
N ILE A 15 11.43 -6.16 -5.41
CA ILE A 15 11.03 -7.39 -6.12
C ILE A 15 12.13 -8.45 -6.00
N ALA A 16 13.39 -8.10 -6.26
CA ALA A 16 14.51 -9.02 -6.13
C ALA A 16 14.66 -9.55 -4.69
N MET A 17 14.43 -8.70 -3.69
CA MET A 17 14.47 -9.08 -2.28
C MET A 17 13.27 -9.96 -1.89
N MET A 18 12.07 -9.67 -2.38
CA MET A 18 10.89 -10.52 -2.19
C MET A 18 11.11 -11.89 -2.83
N GLU A 19 11.60 -11.93 -4.08
CA GLU A 19 11.89 -13.19 -4.77
C GLU A 19 12.90 -14.06 -4.01
N LYS A 20 13.87 -13.43 -3.34
CA LYS A 20 14.89 -14.14 -2.57
C LYS A 20 14.39 -14.60 -1.19
N PHE A 21 13.68 -13.76 -0.45
CA PHE A 21 13.41 -13.95 0.97
C PHE A 21 11.96 -14.31 1.30
N ASN A 22 10.98 -13.89 0.49
CA ASN A 22 9.56 -14.16 0.75
C ASN A 22 9.13 -15.54 0.21
N LYS A 23 9.83 -16.61 0.63
CA LYS A 23 9.55 -17.97 0.13
C LYS A 23 8.49 -18.75 0.90
N LYS A 24 8.21 -18.36 2.14
CA LYS A 24 7.22 -19.00 3.01
C LYS A 24 6.11 -18.04 3.42
N GLU A 25 6.47 -16.81 3.64
CA GLU A 25 5.61 -15.70 4.03
C GLU A 25 6.27 -14.37 3.63
N ALA A 26 5.53 -13.27 3.70
CA ALA A 26 6.06 -11.96 3.34
C ALA A 26 6.85 -11.34 4.51
N TRP A 27 8.17 -11.31 4.39
CA TRP A 27 9.08 -10.61 5.29
C TRP A 27 9.50 -9.24 4.75
N ILE A 28 9.66 -9.17 3.44
CA ILE A 28 10.02 -7.95 2.72
C ILE A 28 8.75 -7.33 2.16
N PHE A 29 8.56 -6.05 2.43
CA PHE A 29 7.42 -5.26 1.97
C PHE A 29 7.92 -4.09 1.11
N ASN A 30 7.15 -3.75 0.09
CA ASN A 30 7.30 -2.51 -0.67
C ASN A 30 6.09 -1.60 -0.44
N THR A 31 6.27 -0.30 -0.60
CA THR A 31 5.17 0.66 -0.51
C THR A 31 4.65 1.00 -1.90
N LEU A 32 3.36 0.84 -2.10
CA LEU A 32 2.65 1.21 -3.32
C LEU A 32 1.90 2.52 -3.10
N GLN A 33 2.29 3.57 -3.82
CA GLN A 33 1.67 4.89 -3.73
C GLN A 33 0.64 5.05 -4.87
N LEU A 34 -0.65 4.93 -4.53
CA LEU A 34 -1.75 4.80 -5.49
C LEU A 34 -2.14 6.12 -6.17
N TYR A 35 -1.54 7.26 -5.77
CA TYR A 35 -1.68 8.50 -6.52
C TYR A 35 -0.92 8.48 -7.86
N ARG A 36 0.02 7.53 -8.05
CA ARG A 36 0.68 7.32 -9.34
C ARG A 36 -0.23 6.51 -10.27
N ASN A 37 -0.33 6.97 -11.51
CA ASN A 37 -1.21 6.42 -12.53
C ASN A 37 -0.75 5.06 -13.12
N ASP A 38 0.47 4.61 -12.79
CA ASP A 38 1.04 3.33 -13.25
C ASP A 38 0.92 2.19 -12.23
N ARG A 39 0.45 2.46 -11.00
CA ARG A 39 0.58 1.50 -9.89
C ARG A 39 -0.33 0.29 -9.98
N ILE A 40 -1.49 0.42 -10.59
CA ILE A 40 -2.38 -0.74 -10.78
C ILE A 40 -1.76 -1.74 -11.76
N ALA A 41 -1.24 -1.25 -12.91
CA ALA A 41 -0.56 -2.12 -13.87
C ALA A 41 0.69 -2.79 -13.26
N HIS A 42 1.45 -2.04 -12.45
CA HIS A 42 2.59 -2.59 -11.72
C HIS A 42 2.17 -3.68 -10.72
N LEU A 43 1.08 -3.48 -9.97
CA LEU A 43 0.55 -4.48 -9.04
C LEU A 43 0.13 -5.76 -9.77
N GLU A 44 -0.61 -5.64 -10.86
CA GLU A 44 -1.05 -6.79 -11.67
C GLU A 44 0.16 -7.57 -12.22
N MET A 45 1.18 -6.88 -12.71
CA MET A 45 2.46 -7.50 -13.15
C MET A 45 3.15 -8.21 -11.99
N LEU A 46 3.25 -7.58 -10.82
CA LEU A 46 3.91 -8.15 -9.64
C LEU A 46 3.19 -9.42 -9.15
N LEU A 47 1.86 -9.40 -9.10
CA LEU A 47 1.05 -10.57 -8.72
C LEU A 47 1.26 -11.75 -9.69
N LYS A 48 1.35 -11.49 -10.98
CA LYS A 48 1.65 -12.51 -11.99
C LYS A 48 3.05 -13.08 -11.77
N LEU A 49 4.06 -12.23 -11.61
CA LEU A 49 5.45 -12.63 -11.38
C LEU A 49 5.59 -13.47 -10.10
N ALA A 50 4.90 -13.09 -9.04
CA ALA A 50 4.91 -13.81 -7.76
C ALA A 50 4.40 -15.24 -7.90
N LYS A 51 3.31 -15.44 -8.65
CA LYS A 51 2.75 -16.77 -8.95
C LYS A 51 3.71 -17.59 -9.82
N GLU A 52 4.30 -17.00 -10.86
CA GLU A 52 5.23 -17.67 -11.76
C GLU A 52 6.53 -18.12 -11.04
N LYS A 53 7.06 -17.27 -10.16
CA LYS A 53 8.33 -17.51 -9.46
C LYS A 53 8.19 -18.08 -8.06
N ASN A 54 6.96 -18.29 -7.61
CA ASN A 54 6.61 -18.85 -6.30
C ASN A 54 7.26 -18.09 -5.12
N PHE A 55 6.84 -16.83 -4.94
CA PHE A 55 7.17 -16.03 -3.78
C PHE A 55 5.97 -15.20 -3.29
N PHE A 56 6.03 -14.75 -2.03
CA PHE A 56 4.97 -13.92 -1.44
C PHE A 56 5.25 -12.44 -1.62
N VAL A 57 4.22 -11.68 -1.92
CA VAL A 57 4.26 -10.23 -2.09
C VAL A 57 3.88 -9.54 -0.79
N GLY A 58 4.79 -8.75 -0.24
CA GLY A 58 4.51 -7.86 0.89
C GLY A 58 4.24 -6.44 0.40
N LEU A 59 3.07 -5.87 0.68
CA LEU A 59 2.70 -4.54 0.24
C LEU A 59 2.18 -3.66 1.37
N LYS A 60 2.66 -2.43 1.42
CA LYS A 60 2.00 -1.33 2.11
C LYS A 60 1.32 -0.45 1.08
N LEU A 61 0.00 -0.34 1.16
CA LEU A 61 -0.76 0.54 0.28
C LEU A 61 -0.90 1.91 0.93
N VAL A 62 -0.58 2.96 0.20
CA VAL A 62 -0.79 4.35 0.59
C VAL A 62 -1.30 5.17 -0.60
N ARG A 63 -1.91 6.32 -0.36
CA ARG A 63 -2.30 7.22 -1.44
C ARG A 63 -1.10 7.92 -2.07
N GLY A 64 -0.23 8.48 -1.25
CA GLY A 64 1.00 9.17 -1.65
C GLY A 64 1.21 10.43 -0.81
N ALA A 65 2.48 10.85 -0.67
CA ALA A 65 2.86 11.92 0.25
C ALA A 65 3.10 13.28 -0.46
N TYR A 66 3.57 13.28 -1.72
CA TYR A 66 4.14 14.46 -2.36
C TYR A 66 3.41 14.90 -3.63
N HIS A 67 2.09 14.88 -3.61
CA HIS A 67 1.26 15.15 -4.79
C HIS A 67 1.59 16.49 -5.49
N GLU A 68 1.66 17.59 -4.75
CA GLU A 68 1.96 18.91 -5.29
C GLU A 68 3.38 18.98 -5.85
N GLN A 69 4.35 18.43 -5.12
CA GLN A 69 5.76 18.43 -5.56
C GLN A 69 5.96 17.63 -6.85
N GLU A 70 5.24 16.50 -7.02
CA GLU A 70 5.29 15.71 -8.25
C GLU A 70 4.72 16.47 -9.45
N ILE A 71 3.61 17.20 -9.25
CA ILE A 71 3.02 18.05 -10.30
C ILE A 71 3.95 19.19 -10.69
N GLU A 72 4.51 19.90 -9.70
CA GLU A 72 5.43 21.01 -9.94
C GLU A 72 6.69 20.55 -10.68
N ARG A 73 7.29 19.46 -10.22
CA ARG A 73 8.46 18.87 -10.85
C ARG A 73 8.19 18.45 -12.28
N ALA A 74 7.04 17.83 -12.56
CA ALA A 74 6.67 17.45 -13.93
C ALA A 74 6.59 18.66 -14.84
N LYS A 75 5.99 19.76 -14.38
CA LYS A 75 5.92 21.04 -15.12
C LYS A 75 7.30 21.64 -15.35
N GLU A 76 8.14 21.72 -14.32
CA GLU A 76 9.49 22.29 -14.42
C GLU A 76 10.39 21.51 -15.38
N LYS A 77 10.29 20.18 -15.37
CA LYS A 77 11.13 19.30 -16.18
C LYS A 77 10.54 18.96 -17.54
N GLY A 78 9.27 19.28 -17.79
CA GLY A 78 8.60 19.08 -19.08
C GLY A 78 8.30 17.62 -19.42
N TYR A 79 7.97 16.77 -18.41
CA TYR A 79 7.52 15.41 -18.62
C TYR A 79 6.06 15.22 -18.18
N ASP A 80 5.46 14.13 -18.64
CA ASP A 80 4.07 13.80 -18.28
C ASP A 80 3.94 13.59 -16.77
N CYS A 81 2.90 14.18 -16.17
CA CYS A 81 2.66 14.09 -14.73
C CYS A 81 2.44 12.63 -14.31
N PRO A 82 3.26 12.08 -13.41
CA PRO A 82 3.19 10.66 -13.03
C PRO A 82 2.05 10.37 -12.05
N VAL A 83 1.39 11.41 -11.52
CA VAL A 83 0.35 11.26 -10.51
C VAL A 83 -1.02 11.72 -11.02
N HIS A 84 -2.07 11.14 -10.48
CA HIS A 84 -3.44 11.56 -10.76
C HIS A 84 -3.65 13.00 -10.35
N THR A 85 -4.27 13.79 -11.22
CA THR A 85 -4.60 15.20 -10.94
C THR A 85 -5.84 15.34 -10.06
N ALA A 86 -6.75 14.37 -10.12
CA ALA A 86 -7.97 14.31 -9.32
C ALA A 86 -7.83 13.29 -8.18
N LYS A 87 -8.21 13.70 -6.97
CA LYS A 87 -8.15 12.85 -5.77
C LYS A 87 -8.99 11.58 -5.91
N GLU A 88 -10.13 11.70 -6.58
CA GLU A 88 -11.07 10.61 -6.83
C GLU A 88 -10.42 9.43 -7.56
N ASN A 89 -9.54 9.70 -8.52
CA ASN A 89 -8.80 8.66 -9.24
C ASN A 89 -7.83 7.91 -8.30
N THR A 90 -7.19 8.63 -7.39
CA THR A 90 -6.35 8.02 -6.35
C THR A 90 -7.17 7.13 -5.42
N ASP A 91 -8.37 7.57 -5.03
CA ASP A 91 -9.27 6.80 -4.17
C ASP A 91 -9.76 5.52 -4.90
N ILE A 92 -10.10 5.63 -6.19
CA ILE A 92 -10.48 4.48 -7.03
C ILE A 92 -9.33 3.48 -7.12
N ASP A 93 -8.12 3.93 -7.44
CA ASP A 93 -6.95 3.04 -7.57
C ASP A 93 -6.57 2.43 -6.23
N TYR A 94 -6.66 3.18 -5.12
CA TYR A 94 -6.43 2.63 -3.78
C TYR A 94 -7.40 1.48 -3.46
N ASN A 95 -8.68 1.68 -3.68
CA ASN A 95 -9.72 0.68 -3.43
C ASN A 95 -9.58 -0.52 -4.38
N LYS A 96 -9.21 -0.29 -5.65
CA LYS A 96 -8.90 -1.37 -6.62
C LYS A 96 -7.68 -2.18 -6.18
N ALA A 97 -6.59 -1.53 -5.75
CA ALA A 97 -5.40 -2.21 -5.26
C ALA A 97 -5.71 -3.05 -4.02
N LEU A 98 -6.50 -2.51 -3.09
CA LEU A 98 -6.93 -3.22 -1.90
C LEU A 98 -7.72 -4.49 -2.25
N THR A 99 -8.66 -4.39 -3.18
CA THR A 99 -9.43 -5.52 -3.69
C THR A 99 -8.53 -6.57 -4.33
N LEU A 100 -7.62 -6.16 -5.22
CA LEU A 100 -6.66 -7.08 -5.86
C LEU A 100 -5.78 -7.81 -4.83
N CYS A 101 -5.33 -7.13 -3.77
CA CYS A 101 -4.55 -7.77 -2.72
C CYS A 101 -5.35 -8.83 -1.97
N ILE A 102 -6.61 -8.55 -1.62
CA ILE A 102 -7.45 -9.51 -0.88
C ILE A 102 -7.88 -10.68 -1.77
N GLU A 103 -8.20 -10.45 -3.05
CA GLU A 103 -8.50 -11.53 -4.00
C GLU A 103 -7.29 -12.46 -4.27
N ASN A 104 -6.07 -12.00 -4.00
CA ASN A 104 -4.83 -12.76 -4.15
C ASN A 104 -4.15 -13.05 -2.81
N ILE A 105 -4.91 -13.11 -1.72
CA ILE A 105 -4.39 -13.22 -0.35
C ILE A 105 -3.47 -14.43 -0.14
N ASP A 106 -3.61 -15.48 -0.92
CA ASP A 106 -2.74 -16.67 -0.85
C ASP A 106 -1.28 -16.38 -1.21
N PHE A 107 -1.02 -15.28 -1.91
CA PHE A 107 0.33 -14.83 -2.30
C PHE A 107 0.68 -13.44 -1.75
N VAL A 108 -0.25 -12.77 -1.04
CA VAL A 108 -0.10 -11.37 -0.64
C VAL A 108 -0.22 -11.22 0.86
N SER A 109 0.65 -10.38 1.43
CA SER A 109 0.41 -9.75 2.72
C SER A 109 0.29 -8.26 2.53
N VAL A 110 -0.77 -7.66 3.07
CA VAL A 110 -1.11 -6.25 2.85
C VAL A 110 -1.21 -5.47 4.14
N CYS A 111 -0.57 -4.30 4.15
CA CYS A 111 -0.73 -3.27 5.16
C CYS A 111 -1.49 -2.08 4.54
N ALA A 112 -2.75 -1.92 4.90
CA ALA A 112 -3.62 -0.86 4.39
C ALA A 112 -3.35 0.46 5.13
N GLY A 113 -2.43 1.26 4.57
CA GLY A 113 -2.05 2.58 5.11
C GLY A 113 -3.04 3.65 4.66
N THR A 114 -4.04 3.97 5.49
CA THR A 114 -5.06 4.95 5.14
C THR A 114 -5.70 5.61 6.37
N HIS A 115 -6.11 6.86 6.19
CA HIS A 115 -6.93 7.64 7.10
C HIS A 115 -8.39 7.76 6.61
N ASN A 116 -8.72 7.10 5.50
CA ASN A 116 -10.05 7.13 4.89
C ASN A 116 -10.92 6.02 5.48
N GLU A 117 -12.08 6.41 6.05
CA GLU A 117 -13.01 5.49 6.68
C GLU A 117 -13.65 4.53 5.67
N GLU A 118 -14.04 5.03 4.49
CA GLU A 118 -14.67 4.22 3.44
C GLU A 118 -13.75 3.09 2.96
N SER A 119 -12.46 3.38 2.74
CA SER A 119 -11.48 2.35 2.39
C SER A 119 -11.25 1.35 3.52
N SER A 120 -11.34 1.80 4.78
CA SER A 120 -11.24 0.90 5.94
C SER A 120 -12.46 -0.01 6.05
N VAL A 121 -13.66 0.51 5.79
CA VAL A 121 -14.90 -0.29 5.71
C VAL A 121 -14.84 -1.27 4.56
N LEU A 122 -14.40 -0.83 3.37
CA LEU A 122 -14.21 -1.71 2.22
C LEU A 122 -13.29 -2.90 2.54
N LEU A 123 -12.19 -2.66 3.28
CA LEU A 123 -11.30 -3.76 3.69
C LEU A 123 -12.05 -4.77 4.57
N ILE A 124 -12.86 -4.31 5.52
CA ILE A 124 -13.67 -5.20 6.37
C ILE A 124 -14.64 -6.04 5.52
N GLU A 125 -15.37 -5.40 4.60
CA GLU A 125 -16.31 -6.08 3.70
C GLU A 125 -15.60 -7.12 2.80
N LEU A 126 -14.41 -6.80 2.31
CA LEU A 126 -13.59 -7.74 1.52
C LEU A 126 -13.16 -8.95 2.36
N LEU A 127 -12.71 -8.74 3.60
CA LEU A 127 -12.33 -9.83 4.50
C LEU A 127 -13.53 -10.76 4.78
N GLU A 128 -14.70 -10.19 5.05
CA GLU A 128 -15.92 -10.97 5.27
C GLU A 128 -16.34 -11.73 4.01
N LYS A 129 -16.36 -11.07 2.85
CA LYS A 129 -16.71 -11.67 1.55
C LYS A 129 -15.82 -12.87 1.20
N HIS A 130 -14.53 -12.79 1.50
CA HIS A 130 -13.55 -13.85 1.21
C HIS A 130 -13.35 -14.81 2.38
N SER A 131 -14.15 -14.72 3.45
CA SER A 131 -14.05 -15.57 4.64
C SER A 131 -12.66 -15.58 5.29
N ILE A 132 -11.98 -14.42 5.27
CA ILE A 132 -10.66 -14.22 5.88
C ILE A 132 -10.87 -13.80 7.34
N SER A 133 -10.13 -14.43 8.26
CA SER A 133 -10.22 -14.11 9.70
C SER A 133 -9.78 -12.67 9.97
N LYS A 134 -10.42 -12.02 10.95
CA LYS A 134 -10.10 -10.65 11.38
C LYS A 134 -8.65 -10.49 11.85
N ASP A 135 -8.10 -11.54 12.45
CA ASP A 135 -6.74 -11.63 12.98
C ASP A 135 -5.75 -12.29 12.01
N ASP A 136 -6.11 -12.42 10.74
CA ASP A 136 -5.21 -12.98 9.72
C ASP A 136 -3.93 -12.16 9.63
N LYS A 137 -2.80 -12.81 9.90
CA LYS A 137 -1.47 -12.16 9.95
C LYS A 137 -0.98 -11.59 8.63
N ARG A 138 -1.71 -11.80 7.55
CA ARG A 138 -1.40 -11.24 6.23
C ARG A 138 -2.06 -9.87 6.01
N VAL A 139 -2.97 -9.43 6.91
CA VAL A 139 -3.73 -8.18 6.73
C VAL A 139 -3.61 -7.28 7.94
N TYR A 140 -3.22 -6.03 7.70
CA TYR A 140 -3.08 -5.00 8.73
C TYR A 140 -3.73 -3.69 8.31
N PHE A 141 -4.46 -3.07 9.24
CA PHE A 141 -4.84 -1.66 9.18
C PHE A 141 -3.69 -0.81 9.71
N SER A 142 -3.35 0.28 9.01
CA SER A 142 -2.22 1.13 9.40
C SER A 142 -2.57 2.61 9.32
N GLN A 143 -2.32 3.34 10.40
CA GLN A 143 -2.46 4.78 10.49
C GLN A 143 -1.19 5.39 11.09
N LEU A 144 -0.95 6.68 10.81
CA LEU A 144 0.09 7.44 11.49
C LEU A 144 -0.23 7.59 12.98
N LEU A 145 0.80 7.58 13.81
CA LEU A 145 0.64 7.85 15.24
C LEU A 145 0.03 9.24 15.46
N GLY A 146 -0.98 9.31 16.33
CA GLY A 146 -1.71 10.54 16.61
C GLY A 146 -2.74 10.95 15.56
N MET A 147 -2.92 10.14 14.50
CA MET A 147 -3.92 10.40 13.46
C MET A 147 -4.91 9.24 13.35
N SER A 148 -6.18 9.59 13.10
CA SER A 148 -7.29 8.64 12.88
C SER A 148 -7.38 7.55 13.96
N ASP A 149 -7.24 7.94 15.21
CA ASP A 149 -7.27 7.03 16.35
C ASP A 149 -8.62 6.33 16.47
N HIS A 150 -9.73 6.98 16.06
CA HIS A 150 -11.05 6.37 15.97
C HIS A 150 -11.07 5.14 15.05
N ILE A 151 -10.40 5.17 13.88
CA ILE A 151 -10.27 4.00 13.00
C ILE A 151 -9.44 2.93 13.70
N SER A 152 -8.25 3.30 14.20
CA SER A 152 -7.31 2.36 14.81
C SER A 152 -7.91 1.63 16.01
N TYR A 153 -8.49 2.37 16.95
CA TYR A 153 -9.03 1.77 18.17
C TYR A 153 -10.31 0.96 17.92
N ASN A 154 -11.18 1.41 17.00
CA ASN A 154 -12.37 0.65 16.65
C ASN A 154 -12.01 -0.65 15.91
N ALA A 155 -11.07 -0.62 14.97
CA ALA A 155 -10.61 -1.82 14.28
C ALA A 155 -9.94 -2.81 15.26
N ALA A 156 -9.06 -2.33 16.14
CA ALA A 156 -8.41 -3.17 17.15
C ALA A 156 -9.44 -3.78 18.12
N LYS A 157 -10.42 -2.99 18.60
CA LYS A 157 -11.51 -3.47 19.47
C LYS A 157 -12.38 -4.52 18.77
N ALA A 158 -12.56 -4.42 17.45
CA ALA A 158 -13.29 -5.40 16.65
C ALA A 158 -12.48 -6.68 16.36
N GLY A 159 -11.20 -6.74 16.76
CA GLY A 159 -10.32 -7.91 16.64
C GLY A 159 -9.46 -7.93 15.37
N PHE A 160 -9.37 -6.83 14.63
CA PHE A 160 -8.48 -6.71 13.46
C PHE A 160 -7.04 -6.38 13.88
N ASN A 161 -6.08 -6.79 13.06
CA ASN A 161 -4.69 -6.38 13.25
C ASN A 161 -4.50 -4.91 12.88
N VAL A 162 -3.95 -4.14 13.80
CA VAL A 162 -3.71 -2.71 13.62
C VAL A 162 -2.27 -2.38 13.96
N VAL A 163 -1.65 -1.54 13.13
CA VAL A 163 -0.32 -0.99 13.37
C VAL A 163 -0.36 0.54 13.32
N LYS A 164 0.46 1.17 14.15
CA LYS A 164 0.70 2.61 14.10
C LYS A 164 2.09 2.86 13.51
N TYR A 165 2.13 3.65 12.44
CA TYR A 165 3.39 4.13 11.90
C TYR A 165 3.89 5.28 12.77
N VAL A 166 5.08 5.12 13.35
CA VAL A 166 5.72 6.11 14.22
C VAL A 166 6.85 6.76 13.44
N PRO A 167 6.77 8.08 13.14
CA PRO A 167 7.90 8.80 12.58
C PRO A 167 9.10 8.73 13.53
N TYR A 168 10.29 8.57 12.98
CA TYR A 168 11.53 8.55 13.73
C TYR A 168 12.56 9.48 13.10
N GLY A 169 13.10 10.39 13.90
CA GLY A 169 14.11 11.34 13.47
C GLY A 169 14.30 12.46 14.49
N PRO A 170 15.19 13.42 14.23
CA PRO A 170 15.29 14.63 15.02
C PRO A 170 13.96 15.40 15.00
N VAL A 171 13.54 15.95 16.16
CA VAL A 171 12.25 16.67 16.28
C VAL A 171 12.04 17.77 15.24
N LYS A 172 13.14 18.37 14.77
CA LYS A 172 13.09 19.42 13.73
C LYS A 172 12.79 18.87 12.31
N ASP A 173 12.90 17.56 12.12
CA ASP A 173 12.77 16.90 10.82
C ASP A 173 11.54 15.95 10.75
N VAL A 174 10.71 15.94 11.84
CA VAL A 174 9.53 15.09 12.01
C VAL A 174 8.25 15.90 12.08
#